data_255db8b1461d40b4f8620143699be1ec
#
_entry.id   255db8b1461d40b4f8620143699be1ec
#
_cell.length_a   1.000
_cell.length_b   1.000
_cell.length_c   1.000
_cell.angle_alpha   90.00
_cell.angle_beta   90.00
_cell.angle_gamma   90.00
#
_symmetry.space_group_name_H-M   'P 1'
#
loop_
_entity.id
_entity.type
_entity.pdbx_description
1 polymer ?
#
loop_
_entity_poly.entity_id
_entity_poly.type
_entity_poly.pdbx_seq_one_letter_code
_entity_poly.pdbx_strand_id
1 'polypeptide(L)'
;MSQNSHMLDTPIEFLKGVGPQRAEVLQKELHIFSYRDLLELYPFRYIDKTQFYKINQLKDDLTDVQVIGKIASFREEGTGRKKRLKAVFEDETSSMELVWFKGVSWIKKSLKRNEKIVVFGKPTSYKGVFSISHPEIETIEAYKKSLVTAMQGVYPSTEKLSRKFLHSKGIAKLMHRLLEQVSKVIPETLSSEIQKEYKLITKRDALINIHFPKSDFLLAQAIRRLKFEEFFFIQLGLLKMKHHRKKINLSYPFSNIGDHFNLFYKELLPFELTDAQKRVLKEIRTDVASGKQMNRLVQGDVGSGKTIVALMVMLMAKDNGFQSCLMAPTEILATQHFQSLEEMVNALGINMALLTGSTKTARRREIHEALESGELDILVGTHALIEDKVKYNNLGVAIIDEQHRFGVSQRSKMWKKNNKPPHVLVMTATPIPRTLAMTVYGDLDISVIDELPPGRKPITTLHKMDKHRLSLFHFLKKEIELGRQVYIVYPLIEESDTLDYKDLMDGYESICRHFPRPQFQVSIVHGRMKSNDKEAEMTRFVKGETHIMVATTVIEVGVNVQCFSYGN
;
A
#
# COMPACT_ATOMS: atom_id res chain seq x y z
N MET A 1 -33.57 -13.70 -0.61
CA MET A 1 -33.11 -12.59 -1.48
C MET A 1 -34.36 -11.99 -2.11
N SER A 2 -34.66 -10.72 -1.87
CA SER A 2 -35.92 -10.08 -2.31
C SER A 2 -35.88 -9.82 -3.82
N GLN A 3 -37.06 -9.84 -4.49
CA GLN A 3 -37.24 -9.51 -5.92
C GLN A 3 -36.54 -8.20 -6.35
N ASN A 4 -36.27 -7.30 -5.42
CA ASN A 4 -35.62 -6.02 -5.67
C ASN A 4 -34.10 -6.10 -5.99
N SER A 5 -33.40 -7.17 -5.58
CA SER A 5 -31.98 -7.34 -5.92
C SER A 5 -31.77 -7.71 -7.40
N HIS A 6 -32.71 -8.41 -8.00
CA HIS A 6 -32.64 -8.83 -9.41
C HIS A 6 -32.64 -7.65 -10.40
N MET A 7 -33.24 -6.51 -10.04
CA MET A 7 -33.31 -5.36 -10.95
C MET A 7 -31.92 -4.70 -11.13
N LEU A 8 -31.07 -4.70 -10.10
CA LEU A 8 -29.71 -4.15 -10.19
C LEU A 8 -28.77 -5.06 -10.99
N ASP A 9 -29.09 -6.34 -11.09
CA ASP A 9 -28.29 -7.32 -11.84
C ASP A 9 -28.75 -7.43 -13.31
N THR A 10 -29.69 -6.56 -13.74
CA THR A 10 -30.12 -6.47 -15.13
C THR A 10 -28.95 -6.09 -16.04
N PRO A 11 -28.74 -6.79 -17.17
CA PRO A 11 -27.67 -6.47 -18.11
C PRO A 11 -27.76 -5.03 -18.63
N ILE A 12 -26.61 -4.37 -18.77
CA ILE A 12 -26.53 -2.93 -19.11
C ILE A 12 -27.13 -2.58 -20.46
N GLU A 13 -27.24 -3.54 -21.39
CA GLU A 13 -27.84 -3.35 -22.72
C GLU A 13 -29.32 -2.96 -22.70
N PHE A 14 -30.03 -3.34 -21.63
CA PHE A 14 -31.45 -3.00 -21.45
C PHE A 14 -31.68 -1.58 -20.92
N LEU A 15 -30.61 -0.86 -20.53
CA LEU A 15 -30.75 0.54 -20.14
C LEU A 15 -31.06 1.41 -21.36
N LYS A 16 -32.16 2.18 -21.26
CA LYS A 16 -32.58 3.07 -22.35
C LYS A 16 -31.44 4.00 -22.79
N GLY A 17 -30.99 3.81 -24.03
CA GLY A 17 -29.90 4.59 -24.63
C GLY A 17 -28.53 3.90 -24.64
N VAL A 18 -28.43 2.64 -24.18
CA VAL A 18 -27.22 1.84 -24.30
C VAL A 18 -27.31 0.95 -25.56
N GLY A 19 -28.15 -0.07 -25.58
CA GLY A 19 -28.21 -1.06 -26.64
C GLY A 19 -26.94 -1.89 -26.83
N PRO A 20 -26.95 -2.93 -27.69
CA PRO A 20 -25.85 -3.93 -27.76
C PRO A 20 -24.47 -3.31 -28.08
N GLN A 21 -24.40 -2.40 -29.05
CA GLN A 21 -23.11 -1.82 -29.47
C GLN A 21 -22.44 -0.95 -28.41
N ARG A 22 -23.22 -0.22 -27.60
CA ARG A 22 -22.67 0.58 -26.49
C ARG A 22 -22.39 -0.29 -25.29
N ALA A 23 -23.20 -1.33 -25.05
CA ALA A 23 -22.97 -2.31 -24.00
C ALA A 23 -21.62 -3.00 -24.19
N GLU A 24 -21.30 -3.47 -25.41
CA GLU A 24 -20.01 -4.08 -25.72
C GLU A 24 -18.83 -3.16 -25.39
N VAL A 25 -18.92 -1.86 -25.69
CA VAL A 25 -17.85 -0.90 -25.39
C VAL A 25 -17.76 -0.62 -23.90
N LEU A 26 -18.88 -0.50 -23.18
CA LEU A 26 -18.90 -0.34 -21.72
C LEU A 26 -18.29 -1.54 -21.01
N GLN A 27 -18.59 -2.76 -21.47
CA GLN A 27 -18.03 -4.01 -20.94
C GLN A 27 -16.51 -4.09 -21.14
N LYS A 28 -16.03 -3.80 -22.37
CA LYS A 28 -14.59 -3.90 -22.71
C LYS A 28 -13.72 -2.81 -22.08
N GLU A 29 -14.22 -1.59 -22.03
CA GLU A 29 -13.40 -0.43 -21.60
C GLU A 29 -13.57 -0.10 -20.11
N LEU A 30 -14.72 -0.38 -19.50
CA LEU A 30 -15.04 -0.02 -18.12
C LEU A 30 -15.50 -1.21 -17.25
N HIS A 31 -15.55 -2.42 -17.80
CA HIS A 31 -16.05 -3.63 -17.13
C HIS A 31 -17.47 -3.49 -16.56
N ILE A 32 -18.34 -2.75 -17.25
CA ILE A 32 -19.74 -2.53 -16.86
C ILE A 32 -20.62 -3.53 -17.60
N PHE A 33 -21.14 -4.52 -16.89
CA PHE A 33 -21.99 -5.59 -17.40
C PHE A 33 -23.46 -5.41 -17.00
N SER A 34 -23.70 -4.81 -15.82
CA SER A 34 -25.01 -4.69 -15.19
C SER A 34 -25.34 -3.24 -14.78
N TYR A 35 -26.58 -3.03 -14.33
CA TYR A 35 -27.01 -1.77 -13.72
C TYR A 35 -26.21 -1.44 -12.46
N ARG A 36 -25.88 -2.48 -11.67
CA ARG A 36 -25.05 -2.35 -10.47
C ARG A 36 -23.67 -1.78 -10.81
N ASP A 37 -23.02 -2.36 -11.81
CA ASP A 37 -21.68 -1.93 -12.20
C ASP A 37 -21.66 -0.46 -12.66
N LEU A 38 -22.72 -0.03 -13.35
CA LEU A 38 -22.84 1.37 -13.72
C LEU A 38 -23.07 2.27 -12.50
N LEU A 39 -23.91 1.88 -11.52
CA LEU A 39 -24.10 2.63 -10.27
C LEU A 39 -22.83 2.73 -9.42
N GLU A 40 -21.94 1.76 -9.52
CA GLU A 40 -20.66 1.72 -8.79
C GLU A 40 -19.52 2.38 -9.57
N LEU A 41 -19.77 2.88 -10.79
CA LEU A 41 -18.83 3.71 -11.53
C LEU A 41 -18.84 5.14 -10.98
N TYR A 42 -18.10 5.38 -9.91
CA TYR A 42 -18.06 6.69 -9.28
C TYR A 42 -17.26 7.72 -10.09
N PRO A 43 -17.66 9.00 -10.05
CA PRO A 43 -16.85 10.08 -10.62
C PRO A 43 -15.49 10.16 -9.91
N PHE A 44 -14.40 10.36 -10.66
CA PHE A 44 -13.08 10.51 -10.08
C PHE A 44 -12.76 11.94 -9.64
N ARG A 45 -13.51 12.92 -10.16
CA ARG A 45 -13.48 14.34 -9.74
C ARG A 45 -14.82 15.01 -9.99
N TYR A 46 -14.99 16.20 -9.41
CA TYR A 46 -16.19 17.02 -9.59
C TYR A 46 -15.80 18.39 -10.10
N ILE A 47 -16.67 18.96 -10.91
CA ILE A 47 -16.55 20.31 -11.45
C ILE A 47 -17.65 21.13 -10.79
N ASP A 48 -17.24 22.17 -10.05
CA ASP A 48 -18.18 23.13 -9.50
C ASP A 48 -18.66 24.05 -10.64
N LYS A 49 -19.96 23.95 -10.99
CA LYS A 49 -20.61 24.79 -11.98
C LYS A 49 -21.34 25.99 -11.37
N THR A 50 -21.22 26.22 -10.07
CA THR A 50 -21.81 27.39 -9.42
C THR A 50 -20.89 28.58 -9.44
N GLN A 51 -19.58 28.36 -9.58
CA GLN A 51 -18.56 29.40 -9.52
C GLN A 51 -18.27 29.96 -10.92
N PHE A 52 -18.49 31.24 -11.10
CA PHE A 52 -18.11 32.00 -12.30
C PHE A 52 -16.88 32.84 -12.03
N TYR A 53 -15.95 32.80 -12.96
CA TYR A 53 -14.77 33.65 -12.96
C TYR A 53 -14.93 34.80 -13.96
N LYS A 54 -14.32 35.92 -13.66
CA LYS A 54 -14.08 36.98 -14.65
C LYS A 54 -12.78 36.70 -15.38
N ILE A 55 -12.67 37.16 -16.64
CA ILE A 55 -11.46 36.89 -17.44
C ILE A 55 -10.19 37.44 -16.77
N ASN A 56 -10.28 38.59 -16.11
CA ASN A 56 -9.16 39.18 -15.36
C ASN A 56 -8.76 38.44 -14.10
N GLN A 57 -9.58 37.49 -13.61
CA GLN A 57 -9.31 36.63 -12.44
C GLN A 57 -8.66 35.30 -12.81
N LEU A 58 -8.51 35.02 -14.12
CA LEU A 58 -7.93 33.77 -14.59
C LEU A 58 -6.44 33.69 -14.22
N LYS A 59 -6.01 32.47 -13.86
CA LYS A 59 -4.62 32.13 -13.55
C LYS A 59 -4.26 30.81 -14.23
N ASP A 60 -2.97 30.59 -14.48
CA ASP A 60 -2.48 29.38 -15.15
C ASP A 60 -2.60 28.08 -14.32
N ASP A 61 -2.78 28.21 -13.01
CA ASP A 61 -2.95 27.08 -12.08
C ASP A 61 -4.38 26.54 -11.99
N LEU A 62 -5.36 27.23 -12.59
CA LEU A 62 -6.76 26.80 -12.60
C LEU A 62 -6.97 25.59 -13.52
N THR A 63 -7.65 24.57 -13.01
CA THR A 63 -7.91 23.33 -13.75
C THR A 63 -9.01 23.47 -14.79
N ASP A 64 -10.17 23.97 -14.37
CA ASP A 64 -11.34 24.22 -15.23
C ASP A 64 -12.06 25.47 -14.71
N VAL A 65 -12.46 26.36 -15.59
CA VAL A 65 -13.15 27.61 -15.25
C VAL A 65 -14.44 27.76 -16.01
N GLN A 66 -15.37 28.53 -15.44
CA GLN A 66 -16.61 28.90 -16.05
C GLN A 66 -16.68 30.42 -16.14
N VAL A 67 -16.87 30.94 -17.34
CA VAL A 67 -16.90 32.38 -17.63
C VAL A 67 -18.16 32.74 -18.41
N ILE A 68 -18.83 33.80 -18.01
CA ILE A 68 -19.97 34.39 -18.78
C ILE A 68 -19.45 35.55 -19.58
N GLY A 69 -19.75 35.56 -20.86
CA GLY A 69 -19.37 36.64 -21.76
C GLY A 69 -20.09 36.53 -23.10
N LYS A 70 -19.59 37.22 -24.10
CA LYS A 70 -20.10 37.22 -25.48
C LYS A 70 -18.97 37.00 -26.48
N ILE A 71 -19.30 36.48 -27.65
CA ILE A 71 -18.35 36.36 -28.76
C ILE A 71 -18.34 37.68 -29.54
N ALA A 72 -17.22 38.38 -29.48
CA ALA A 72 -17.01 39.61 -30.23
C ALA A 72 -16.76 39.33 -31.71
N SER A 73 -15.90 38.41 -32.02
CA SER A 73 -15.55 38.02 -33.37
C SER A 73 -15.07 36.56 -33.45
N PHE A 74 -15.12 35.96 -34.63
CA PHE A 74 -14.49 34.69 -34.89
C PHE A 74 -13.97 34.60 -36.33
N ARG A 75 -12.86 33.87 -36.53
CA ARG A 75 -12.23 33.68 -37.83
C ARG A 75 -11.68 32.27 -37.96
N GLU A 76 -11.63 31.78 -39.18
CA GLU A 76 -10.95 30.53 -39.50
C GLU A 76 -9.48 30.83 -39.86
N GLU A 77 -8.55 30.04 -39.28
CA GLU A 77 -7.14 30.14 -39.57
C GLU A 77 -6.62 28.78 -40.05
N GLY A 78 -5.66 28.83 -41.02
CA GLY A 78 -5.03 27.62 -41.59
C GLY A 78 -5.85 26.99 -42.73
N THR A 79 -5.21 26.07 -43.44
CA THR A 79 -5.76 25.32 -44.60
C THR A 79 -5.69 23.81 -44.39
N GLY A 80 -6.60 23.07 -45.00
CA GLY A 80 -6.62 21.62 -44.96
C GLY A 80 -6.75 21.03 -43.53
N ARG A 81 -5.87 20.09 -43.18
CA ARG A 81 -5.88 19.42 -41.86
C ARG A 81 -5.46 20.34 -40.68
N LYS A 82 -4.84 21.49 -40.96
CA LYS A 82 -4.41 22.47 -39.96
C LYS A 82 -5.45 23.57 -39.72
N LYS A 83 -6.65 23.43 -40.29
CA LYS A 83 -7.74 24.40 -40.15
C LYS A 83 -8.24 24.46 -38.71
N ARG A 84 -8.29 25.68 -38.11
CA ARG A 84 -8.79 25.93 -36.75
C ARG A 84 -9.75 27.12 -36.76
N LEU A 85 -10.71 27.09 -35.84
CA LEU A 85 -11.57 28.22 -35.57
C LEU A 85 -11.07 28.94 -34.34
N LYS A 86 -10.82 30.22 -34.43
CA LYS A 86 -10.52 31.11 -33.30
C LYS A 86 -11.68 32.09 -33.13
N ALA A 87 -12.13 32.25 -31.89
CA ALA A 87 -13.10 33.27 -31.50
C ALA A 87 -12.54 34.15 -30.38
N VAL A 88 -12.80 35.44 -30.46
CA VAL A 88 -12.53 36.38 -29.37
C VAL A 88 -13.77 36.41 -28.48
N PHE A 89 -13.57 36.04 -27.24
CA PHE A 89 -14.61 36.02 -26.20
C PHE A 89 -14.28 37.10 -25.18
N GLU A 90 -15.25 37.89 -24.82
CA GLU A 90 -15.09 39.04 -23.93
C GLU A 90 -16.15 39.06 -22.84
N ASP A 91 -15.75 39.48 -21.66
CA ASP A 91 -16.63 39.88 -20.58
C ASP A 91 -16.44 41.38 -20.31
N GLU A 92 -16.99 41.89 -19.23
CA GLU A 92 -16.87 43.29 -18.84
C GLU A 92 -15.46 43.67 -18.32
N THR A 93 -14.55 42.73 -18.14
CA THR A 93 -13.22 42.94 -17.53
C THR A 93 -12.07 42.80 -18.51
N SER A 94 -12.16 41.88 -19.47
CA SER A 94 -11.07 41.55 -20.41
C SER A 94 -11.59 40.71 -21.59
N SER A 95 -10.65 40.26 -22.44
CA SER A 95 -10.92 39.33 -23.52
C SER A 95 -9.99 38.12 -23.48
N MET A 96 -10.44 36.96 -24.01
CA MET A 96 -9.66 35.75 -24.19
C MET A 96 -9.96 35.06 -25.51
N GLU A 97 -9.12 34.09 -25.92
CA GLU A 97 -9.31 33.33 -27.15
C GLU A 97 -10.00 31.99 -26.88
N LEU A 98 -10.98 31.62 -27.70
CA LEU A 98 -11.54 30.27 -27.76
C LEU A 98 -11.05 29.59 -29.05
N VAL A 99 -10.48 28.38 -28.96
CA VAL A 99 -9.85 27.72 -30.09
C VAL A 99 -10.40 26.33 -30.31
N TRP A 100 -10.78 26.00 -31.56
CA TRP A 100 -11.21 24.65 -31.95
C TRP A 100 -10.39 24.16 -33.14
N PHE A 101 -9.84 22.96 -33.00
CA PHE A 101 -9.07 22.26 -34.03
C PHE A 101 -9.90 21.20 -34.76
N LYS A 102 -11.05 20.79 -34.22
CA LYS A 102 -11.98 19.78 -34.79
C LYS A 102 -13.40 20.33 -34.81
N GLY A 103 -14.22 19.87 -35.75
CA GLY A 103 -15.62 20.28 -35.83
C GLY A 103 -15.88 21.72 -36.26
N VAL A 104 -14.90 22.38 -36.87
CA VAL A 104 -14.89 23.82 -37.21
C VAL A 104 -16.18 24.26 -37.92
N SER A 105 -16.63 23.52 -38.93
CA SER A 105 -17.81 23.88 -39.72
C SER A 105 -19.11 23.84 -38.93
N TRP A 106 -19.23 22.89 -38.02
CA TRP A 106 -20.41 22.74 -37.15
C TRP A 106 -20.44 23.83 -36.08
N ILE A 107 -19.27 24.02 -35.41
CA ILE A 107 -19.14 25.03 -34.35
C ILE A 107 -19.41 26.43 -34.90
N LYS A 108 -18.85 26.75 -36.07
CA LYS A 108 -19.07 28.04 -36.73
C LYS A 108 -20.56 28.32 -36.99
N LYS A 109 -21.34 27.32 -37.35
CA LYS A 109 -22.81 27.45 -37.55
C LYS A 109 -23.57 27.68 -36.25
N SER A 110 -23.05 27.16 -35.12
CA SER A 110 -23.69 27.31 -33.80
C SER A 110 -23.31 28.60 -33.07
N LEU A 111 -22.19 29.25 -33.46
CA LEU A 111 -21.75 30.49 -32.83
C LEU A 111 -22.52 31.71 -33.36
N LYS A 112 -23.07 32.48 -32.44
CA LYS A 112 -23.71 33.77 -32.75
C LYS A 112 -22.92 34.91 -32.13
N ARG A 113 -22.72 36.00 -32.89
CA ARG A 113 -22.05 37.20 -32.37
C ARG A 113 -22.95 37.92 -31.37
N ASN A 114 -22.36 38.52 -30.34
CA ASN A 114 -23.02 39.31 -29.30
C ASN A 114 -24.05 38.55 -28.44
N GLU A 115 -24.24 37.25 -28.63
CA GLU A 115 -25.07 36.44 -27.73
C GLU A 115 -24.30 36.17 -26.43
N LYS A 116 -24.94 36.34 -25.27
CA LYS A 116 -24.37 36.00 -23.97
C LYS A 116 -24.36 34.48 -23.82
N ILE A 117 -23.20 33.91 -23.61
CA ILE A 117 -22.96 32.46 -23.46
C ILE A 117 -22.14 32.19 -22.21
N VAL A 118 -22.24 30.97 -21.74
CA VAL A 118 -21.38 30.38 -20.70
C VAL A 118 -20.31 29.53 -21.39
N VAL A 119 -19.06 29.82 -21.12
CA VAL A 119 -17.91 29.06 -21.61
C VAL A 119 -17.28 28.32 -20.46
N PHE A 120 -17.04 27.03 -20.66
CA PHE A 120 -16.40 26.17 -19.70
C PHE A 120 -15.17 25.47 -20.32
N GLY A 121 -14.04 25.44 -19.57
CA GLY A 121 -12.83 24.72 -19.97
C GLY A 121 -11.59 25.15 -19.20
N LYS A 122 -10.46 24.51 -19.52
CA LYS A 122 -9.17 24.80 -18.89
C LYS A 122 -8.52 26.02 -19.54
N PRO A 123 -8.26 27.10 -18.80
CA PRO A 123 -7.54 28.23 -19.31
C PRO A 123 -6.05 27.90 -19.46
N THR A 124 -5.43 28.42 -20.51
CA THR A 124 -3.98 28.39 -20.74
C THR A 124 -3.55 29.77 -21.17
N SER A 125 -2.44 30.29 -20.63
CA SER A 125 -1.89 31.58 -21.00
C SER A 125 -0.73 31.42 -21.97
N TYR A 126 -0.72 32.25 -23.02
CA TYR A 126 0.41 32.37 -23.92
C TYR A 126 0.66 33.84 -24.21
N LYS A 127 1.86 34.34 -23.90
CA LYS A 127 2.23 35.78 -24.06
C LYS A 127 1.21 36.74 -23.42
N GLY A 128 0.65 36.39 -22.26
CA GLY A 128 -0.30 37.24 -21.51
C GLY A 128 -1.75 37.18 -22.02
N VAL A 129 -2.05 36.37 -23.04
CA VAL A 129 -3.42 36.17 -23.52
C VAL A 129 -3.91 34.79 -23.07
N PHE A 130 -5.03 34.76 -22.35
CA PHE A 130 -5.69 33.53 -21.99
C PHE A 130 -6.42 32.91 -23.18
N SER A 131 -6.36 31.59 -23.27
CA SER A 131 -7.11 30.83 -24.28
C SER A 131 -7.69 29.57 -23.68
N ILE A 132 -8.83 29.13 -24.22
CA ILE A 132 -9.41 27.81 -23.91
C ILE A 132 -9.51 27.00 -25.19
N SER A 133 -8.87 25.84 -25.19
CA SER A 133 -8.93 24.90 -26.32
C SER A 133 -10.14 23.98 -26.19
N HIS A 134 -10.94 23.87 -27.26
CA HIS A 134 -12.16 23.08 -27.29
C HIS A 134 -13.12 23.35 -26.12
N PRO A 135 -13.45 24.61 -25.82
CA PRO A 135 -14.37 24.94 -24.73
C PRO A 135 -15.75 24.33 -24.96
N GLU A 136 -16.42 23.99 -23.86
CA GLU A 136 -17.85 23.74 -23.87
C GLU A 136 -18.57 25.09 -23.86
N ILE A 137 -19.58 25.25 -24.73
CA ILE A 137 -20.37 26.47 -24.84
C ILE A 137 -21.83 26.12 -24.62
N GLU A 138 -22.50 26.90 -23.77
CA GLU A 138 -23.93 26.79 -23.52
C GLU A 138 -24.56 28.20 -23.54
N THR A 139 -25.79 28.29 -24.08
CA THR A 139 -26.55 29.53 -23.92
C THR A 139 -26.99 29.69 -22.46
N ILE A 140 -27.22 30.92 -22.00
CA ILE A 140 -27.64 31.17 -20.61
C ILE A 140 -28.95 30.43 -20.30
N GLU A 141 -29.86 30.33 -21.25
CA GLU A 141 -31.13 29.59 -21.08
C GLU A 141 -30.92 28.09 -20.94
N ALA A 142 -30.05 27.50 -21.78
CA ALA A 142 -29.67 26.08 -21.68
C ALA A 142 -28.96 25.79 -20.37
N TYR A 143 -28.04 26.67 -19.97
CA TYR A 143 -27.33 26.59 -18.69
C TYR A 143 -28.30 26.64 -17.49
N LYS A 144 -29.23 27.58 -17.44
CA LYS A 144 -30.25 27.65 -16.38
C LYS A 144 -31.12 26.39 -16.29
N LYS A 145 -31.44 25.78 -17.43
CA LYS A 145 -32.17 24.50 -17.49
C LYS A 145 -31.29 23.29 -17.07
N SER A 146 -29.98 23.39 -17.24
CA SER A 146 -29.03 22.33 -16.88
C SER A 146 -28.57 22.36 -15.41
N LEU A 147 -28.87 23.43 -14.67
CA LEU A 147 -28.54 23.64 -13.25
C LEU A 147 -29.34 22.71 -12.31
N VAL A 148 -29.40 21.43 -12.62
CA VAL A 148 -30.01 20.45 -11.72
C VAL A 148 -29.06 20.06 -10.59
N THR A 149 -27.74 20.29 -10.75
CA THR A 149 -26.73 19.95 -9.75
C THR A 149 -25.63 20.99 -9.68
N ALA A 150 -25.30 21.42 -8.47
CA ALA A 150 -24.21 22.38 -8.20
C ALA A 150 -22.85 21.87 -8.66
N MET A 151 -22.62 20.56 -8.60
CA MET A 151 -21.39 19.91 -8.98
C MET A 151 -21.62 18.82 -10.02
N GLN A 152 -20.83 18.83 -11.08
CA GLN A 152 -20.90 17.82 -12.12
C GLN A 152 -19.80 16.78 -11.94
N GLY A 153 -20.18 15.52 -11.75
CA GLY A 153 -19.23 14.39 -11.70
C GLY A 153 -18.55 14.16 -13.06
N VAL A 154 -17.24 13.92 -13.03
CA VAL A 154 -16.43 13.56 -14.22
C VAL A 154 -16.13 12.09 -14.17
N TYR A 155 -16.52 11.37 -15.22
CA TYR A 155 -16.33 9.92 -15.36
C TYR A 155 -15.15 9.61 -16.28
N PRO A 156 -14.50 8.44 -16.09
CA PRO A 156 -13.46 7.96 -17.00
C PRO A 156 -13.96 7.91 -18.44
N SER A 157 -13.09 8.26 -19.38
CA SER A 157 -13.42 8.25 -20.80
C SER A 157 -12.20 7.82 -21.62
N THR A 158 -12.42 6.97 -22.62
CA THR A 158 -11.44 6.56 -23.63
C THR A 158 -11.83 7.07 -25.00
N GLU A 159 -10.93 7.02 -25.99
CA GLU A 159 -11.27 7.36 -27.37
C GLU A 159 -12.42 6.51 -27.92
N LYS A 160 -12.45 5.21 -27.60
CA LYS A 160 -13.50 4.29 -28.04
C LYS A 160 -14.86 4.64 -27.46
N LEU A 161 -14.90 4.98 -26.14
CA LEU A 161 -16.11 5.46 -25.48
C LEU A 161 -16.60 6.78 -26.13
N SER A 162 -15.70 7.72 -26.37
CA SER A 162 -16.03 9.02 -26.96
C SER A 162 -16.62 8.89 -28.37
N ARG A 163 -16.11 7.97 -29.21
CA ARG A 163 -16.65 7.66 -30.56
C ARG A 163 -18.09 7.15 -30.53
N LYS A 164 -18.52 6.53 -29.41
CA LYS A 164 -19.91 6.04 -29.21
C LYS A 164 -20.76 6.99 -28.36
N PHE A 165 -20.31 8.25 -28.16
CA PHE A 165 -20.96 9.26 -27.34
C PHE A 165 -21.09 8.88 -25.86
N LEU A 166 -20.16 8.03 -25.37
CA LEU A 166 -20.04 7.60 -23.97
C LEU A 166 -18.91 8.38 -23.25
N HIS A 167 -18.70 9.64 -23.62
CA HIS A 167 -17.86 10.56 -22.85
C HIS A 167 -18.54 10.89 -21.50
N SER A 168 -17.86 11.59 -20.59
CA SER A 168 -18.34 11.87 -19.23
C SER A 168 -19.79 12.35 -19.17
N LYS A 169 -20.20 13.33 -20.02
CA LYS A 169 -21.60 13.80 -20.10
C LYS A 169 -22.55 12.69 -20.58
N GLY A 170 -22.11 11.82 -21.49
CA GLY A 170 -22.89 10.68 -21.97
C GLY A 170 -23.17 9.67 -20.86
N ILE A 171 -22.13 9.31 -20.10
CA ILE A 171 -22.23 8.44 -18.93
C ILE A 171 -23.14 9.07 -17.86
N ALA A 172 -22.98 10.37 -17.55
CA ALA A 172 -23.84 11.09 -16.62
C ALA A 172 -25.34 11.00 -17.01
N LYS A 173 -25.67 11.11 -18.31
CA LYS A 173 -27.04 10.95 -18.80
C LYS A 173 -27.58 9.55 -18.60
N LEU A 174 -26.76 8.53 -18.82
CA LEU A 174 -27.13 7.13 -18.58
C LEU A 174 -27.34 6.89 -17.08
N MET A 175 -26.45 7.42 -16.25
CA MET A 175 -26.56 7.35 -14.78
C MET A 175 -27.85 7.98 -14.26
N HIS A 176 -28.20 9.16 -14.77
CA HIS A 176 -29.47 9.83 -14.39
C HIS A 176 -30.69 8.95 -14.71
N ARG A 177 -30.75 8.41 -15.93
CA ARG A 177 -31.83 7.49 -16.32
C ARG A 177 -31.88 6.21 -15.49
N LEU A 178 -30.71 5.67 -15.16
CA LEU A 178 -30.63 4.50 -14.30
C LEU A 178 -31.14 4.81 -12.89
N LEU A 179 -30.72 5.92 -12.28
CA LEU A 179 -31.18 6.30 -10.95
C LEU A 179 -32.69 6.60 -10.92
N GLU A 180 -33.29 7.16 -11.97
CA GLU A 180 -34.73 7.30 -12.08
C GLU A 180 -35.47 5.96 -11.99
N GLN A 181 -34.91 4.92 -12.60
CA GLN A 181 -35.50 3.58 -12.61
C GLN A 181 -35.29 2.83 -11.29
N VAL A 182 -34.06 2.88 -10.74
CA VAL A 182 -33.66 1.97 -9.65
C VAL A 182 -33.59 2.62 -8.27
N SER A 183 -33.72 3.94 -8.15
CA SER A 183 -33.54 4.63 -6.85
C SER A 183 -34.44 4.12 -5.73
N LYS A 184 -35.65 3.64 -6.07
CA LYS A 184 -36.61 3.10 -5.09
C LYS A 184 -36.31 1.66 -4.66
N VAL A 185 -35.50 0.93 -5.44
CA VAL A 185 -35.19 -0.49 -5.20
C VAL A 185 -33.76 -0.72 -4.71
N ILE A 186 -32.97 0.35 -4.53
CA ILE A 186 -31.64 0.25 -3.94
C ILE A 186 -31.76 -0.26 -2.50
N PRO A 187 -31.23 -1.46 -2.19
CA PRO A 187 -31.33 -2.02 -0.85
C PRO A 187 -30.39 -1.29 0.11
N GLU A 188 -30.84 -1.11 1.34
CA GLU A 188 -29.96 -0.68 2.41
C GLU A 188 -29.11 -1.87 2.88
N THR A 189 -27.84 -1.64 3.09
CA THR A 189 -26.84 -2.67 3.41
C THR A 189 -26.34 -2.63 4.85
N LEU A 190 -26.52 -1.50 5.54
CA LEU A 190 -26.16 -1.34 6.96
C LEU A 190 -27.42 -1.28 7.83
N SER A 191 -27.34 -1.83 9.03
CA SER A 191 -28.45 -1.76 9.98
C SER A 191 -28.72 -0.32 10.44
N SER A 192 -29.93 -0.07 10.92
CA SER A 192 -30.36 1.24 11.42
C SER A 192 -29.54 1.71 12.62
N GLU A 193 -29.06 0.76 13.45
CA GLU A 193 -28.20 1.04 14.60
C GLU A 193 -26.85 1.59 14.15
N ILE A 194 -26.18 0.92 13.19
CA ILE A 194 -24.90 1.36 12.62
C ILE A 194 -25.05 2.74 11.96
N GLN A 195 -26.12 2.95 11.19
CA GLN A 195 -26.34 4.24 10.55
C GLN A 195 -26.48 5.37 11.57
N LYS A 196 -27.23 5.16 12.66
CA LYS A 196 -27.42 6.15 13.74
C LYS A 196 -26.13 6.40 14.52
N GLU A 197 -25.43 5.35 14.93
CA GLU A 197 -24.19 5.43 15.71
C GLU A 197 -23.11 6.22 14.98
N TYR A 198 -22.91 5.91 13.68
CA TYR A 198 -21.90 6.57 12.87
C TYR A 198 -22.41 7.77 12.08
N LYS A 199 -23.67 8.20 12.30
CA LYS A 199 -24.31 9.34 11.61
C LYS A 199 -24.16 9.25 10.09
N LEU A 200 -24.53 8.12 9.50
CA LEU A 200 -24.42 7.83 8.08
C LEU A 200 -25.76 8.05 7.37
N ILE A 201 -25.70 8.62 6.17
CA ILE A 201 -26.86 8.71 5.28
C ILE A 201 -27.19 7.33 4.70
N THR A 202 -28.41 7.16 4.15
CA THR A 202 -28.81 5.91 3.50
C THR A 202 -27.96 5.59 2.27
N LYS A 203 -27.85 4.32 1.89
CA LYS A 203 -27.15 3.92 0.66
C LYS A 203 -27.74 4.58 -0.58
N ARG A 204 -29.06 4.67 -0.65
CA ARG A 204 -29.78 5.37 -1.72
C ARG A 204 -29.35 6.84 -1.83
N ASP A 205 -29.35 7.58 -0.72
CA ASP A 205 -28.98 8.99 -0.73
C ASP A 205 -27.50 9.17 -1.04
N ALA A 206 -26.65 8.24 -0.60
CA ALA A 206 -25.23 8.23 -0.94
C ALA A 206 -25.00 8.04 -2.44
N LEU A 207 -25.68 7.06 -3.07
CA LEU A 207 -25.55 6.83 -4.52
C LEU A 207 -26.13 7.99 -5.36
N ILE A 208 -27.20 8.63 -4.90
CA ILE A 208 -27.71 9.81 -5.59
C ILE A 208 -26.72 10.98 -5.49
N ASN A 209 -26.19 11.26 -4.29
CA ASN A 209 -25.33 12.42 -4.08
C ASN A 209 -23.87 12.20 -4.50
N ILE A 210 -23.39 10.96 -4.70
CA ILE A 210 -22.07 10.72 -5.30
C ILE A 210 -22.10 11.02 -6.81
N HIS A 211 -23.20 10.77 -7.49
CA HIS A 211 -23.35 11.03 -8.92
C HIS A 211 -23.87 12.43 -9.24
N PHE A 212 -24.80 12.93 -8.44
CA PHE A 212 -25.48 14.22 -8.61
C PHE A 212 -25.58 14.97 -7.27
N PRO A 213 -24.45 15.47 -6.77
CA PRO A 213 -24.42 16.13 -5.48
C PRO A 213 -25.18 17.45 -5.51
N LYS A 214 -26.06 17.65 -4.53
CA LYS A 214 -26.80 18.91 -4.37
C LYS A 214 -25.99 19.97 -3.62
N SER A 215 -24.97 19.57 -2.85
CA SER A 215 -24.02 20.43 -2.14
C SER A 215 -22.74 19.68 -1.81
N ASP A 216 -21.67 20.41 -1.49
CA ASP A 216 -20.40 19.84 -1.02
C ASP A 216 -20.58 19.02 0.25
N PHE A 217 -21.44 19.46 1.15
CA PHE A 217 -21.76 18.74 2.37
C PHE A 217 -22.37 17.36 2.07
N LEU A 218 -23.36 17.28 1.19
CA LEU A 218 -24.01 16.02 0.81
C LEU A 218 -23.05 15.11 0.04
N LEU A 219 -22.18 15.67 -0.79
CA LEU A 219 -21.12 14.91 -1.45
C LEU A 219 -20.16 14.29 -0.43
N ALA A 220 -19.70 15.07 0.55
CA ALA A 220 -18.83 14.57 1.61
C ALA A 220 -19.49 13.45 2.43
N GLN A 221 -20.80 13.58 2.74
CA GLN A 221 -21.57 12.54 3.41
C GLN A 221 -21.70 11.27 2.55
N ALA A 222 -21.93 11.42 1.24
CA ALA A 222 -22.00 10.30 0.31
C ALA A 222 -20.66 9.54 0.23
N ILE A 223 -19.56 10.25 0.07
CA ILE A 223 -18.19 9.68 0.05
C ILE A 223 -17.93 8.94 1.37
N ARG A 224 -18.24 9.58 2.52
CA ARG A 224 -18.07 8.97 3.84
C ARG A 224 -18.88 7.67 3.98
N ARG A 225 -20.15 7.67 3.55
CA ARG A 225 -21.03 6.50 3.62
C ARG A 225 -20.52 5.34 2.79
N LEU A 226 -20.10 5.59 1.55
CA LEU A 226 -19.62 4.55 0.64
C LEU A 226 -18.27 3.98 1.09
N LYS A 227 -17.33 4.84 1.51
CA LYS A 227 -16.06 4.39 2.09
C LYS A 227 -16.24 3.56 3.36
N PHE A 228 -17.13 4.00 4.26
CA PHE A 228 -17.44 3.26 5.48
C PHE A 228 -17.97 1.87 5.14
N GLU A 229 -18.92 1.77 4.21
CA GLU A 229 -19.51 0.50 3.81
C GLU A 229 -18.48 -0.47 3.24
N GLU A 230 -17.63 0.00 2.34
CA GLU A 230 -16.57 -0.82 1.74
C GLU A 230 -15.63 -1.40 2.80
N PHE A 231 -15.08 -0.55 3.68
CA PHE A 231 -14.23 -1.01 4.76
C PHE A 231 -14.96 -1.90 5.78
N PHE A 232 -16.22 -1.61 6.08
CA PHE A 232 -17.03 -2.41 6.99
C PHE A 232 -17.19 -3.85 6.49
N PHE A 233 -17.56 -4.02 5.21
CA PHE A 233 -17.74 -5.37 4.66
C PHE A 233 -16.42 -6.12 4.45
N ILE A 234 -15.33 -5.43 4.12
CA ILE A 234 -13.99 -6.03 4.11
C ILE A 234 -13.66 -6.56 5.51
N GLN A 235 -13.80 -5.73 6.55
CA GLN A 235 -13.51 -6.13 7.93
C GLN A 235 -14.44 -7.27 8.41
N LEU A 236 -15.71 -7.18 8.12
CA LEU A 236 -16.68 -8.23 8.47
C LEU A 236 -16.31 -9.57 7.82
N GLY A 237 -15.91 -9.55 6.53
CA GLY A 237 -15.44 -10.72 5.81
C GLY A 237 -14.20 -11.34 6.48
N LEU A 238 -13.23 -10.53 6.82
CA LEU A 238 -12.00 -10.97 7.50
C LEU A 238 -12.28 -11.56 8.90
N LEU A 239 -13.15 -10.90 9.67
CA LEU A 239 -13.55 -11.41 10.98
C LEU A 239 -14.32 -12.74 10.89
N LYS A 240 -15.19 -12.89 9.89
CA LYS A 240 -15.89 -14.15 9.61
C LYS A 240 -14.91 -15.28 9.26
N MET A 241 -13.94 -15.01 8.40
CA MET A 241 -12.89 -15.98 8.03
C MET A 241 -12.05 -16.37 9.27
N LYS A 242 -11.64 -15.38 10.08
CA LYS A 242 -10.90 -15.61 11.33
C LYS A 242 -11.68 -16.47 12.32
N HIS A 243 -12.95 -16.16 12.53
CA HIS A 243 -13.82 -16.92 13.42
C HIS A 243 -14.01 -18.36 12.94
N HIS A 244 -14.25 -18.56 11.65
CA HIS A 244 -14.38 -19.89 11.04
C HIS A 244 -13.12 -20.72 11.23
N ARG A 245 -11.94 -20.12 10.96
CA ARG A 245 -10.65 -20.79 11.16
C ARG A 245 -10.40 -21.17 12.61
N LYS A 246 -10.67 -20.27 13.58
CA LYS A 246 -10.52 -20.58 15.03
C LYS A 246 -11.42 -21.73 15.50
N LYS A 247 -12.51 -22.02 14.78
CA LYS A 247 -13.39 -23.18 15.09
C LYS A 247 -12.85 -24.50 14.52
N ILE A 248 -12.20 -24.44 13.36
CA ILE A 248 -11.77 -25.64 12.62
C ILE A 248 -10.34 -26.04 12.99
N ASN A 249 -9.43 -25.09 13.11
CA ASN A 249 -8.02 -25.37 13.33
C ASN A 249 -7.72 -25.57 14.82
N LEU A 250 -7.83 -26.82 15.27
CA LEU A 250 -7.31 -27.25 16.56
C LEU A 250 -5.79 -27.45 16.43
N SER A 251 -5.04 -27.03 17.46
CA SER A 251 -3.60 -27.23 17.57
C SER A 251 -3.26 -27.92 18.88
N TYR A 252 -1.99 -28.18 19.09
CA TYR A 252 -1.50 -28.76 20.33
C TYR A 252 -1.48 -27.70 21.44
N PRO A 253 -2.15 -27.91 22.60
CA PRO A 253 -2.06 -26.94 23.68
C PRO A 253 -0.70 -27.01 24.37
N PHE A 254 -0.04 -25.88 24.57
CA PHE A 254 1.13 -25.77 25.44
C PHE A 254 0.65 -25.42 26.85
N SER A 255 0.32 -26.47 27.61
CA SER A 255 -0.27 -26.33 28.95
C SER A 255 0.78 -26.00 30.00
N ASN A 256 2.02 -26.41 29.77
CA ASN A 256 3.10 -26.35 30.76
C ASN A 256 4.10 -25.21 30.41
N ILE A 257 4.55 -24.52 31.44
CA ILE A 257 5.75 -23.68 31.41
C ILE A 257 6.78 -24.40 32.26
N GLY A 258 7.70 -25.09 31.58
CA GLY A 258 8.63 -25.99 32.20
C GLY A 258 9.97 -25.36 32.57
N ASP A 259 10.95 -26.23 32.75
CA ASP A 259 12.25 -25.84 33.32
C ASP A 259 13.10 -25.01 32.38
N HIS A 260 13.07 -25.25 31.04
CA HIS A 260 13.87 -24.47 30.10
C HIS A 260 13.40 -23.01 30.05
N PHE A 261 12.09 -22.77 30.01
CA PHE A 261 11.55 -21.41 30.04
C PHE A 261 11.89 -20.70 31.36
N ASN A 262 11.70 -21.40 32.50
CA ASN A 262 11.92 -20.80 33.81
C ASN A 262 13.41 -20.53 34.08
N LEU A 263 14.30 -21.46 33.70
CA LEU A 263 15.74 -21.27 33.83
C LEU A 263 16.23 -20.10 32.98
N PHE A 264 15.77 -20.03 31.71
CA PHE A 264 16.12 -18.90 30.83
C PHE A 264 15.65 -17.57 31.41
N TYR A 265 14.39 -17.50 31.83
CA TYR A 265 13.79 -16.27 32.35
C TYR A 265 14.47 -15.77 33.63
N LYS A 266 14.85 -16.66 34.55
CA LYS A 266 15.41 -16.31 35.86
C LYS A 266 16.92 -16.10 35.86
N GLU A 267 17.67 -16.86 35.05
CA GLU A 267 19.13 -16.97 35.21
C GLU A 267 19.92 -16.58 33.95
N LEU A 268 19.38 -16.86 32.74
CA LEU A 268 20.14 -16.69 31.51
C LEU A 268 19.75 -15.44 30.71
N LEU A 269 18.66 -14.78 31.08
CA LEU A 269 18.23 -13.56 30.39
C LEU A 269 19.19 -12.41 30.71
N PRO A 270 19.86 -11.82 29.70
CA PRO A 270 20.91 -10.83 29.95
C PRO A 270 20.38 -9.45 30.40
N PHE A 271 19.05 -9.25 30.44
CA PHE A 271 18.39 -8.01 30.83
C PHE A 271 16.96 -8.29 31.30
N GLU A 272 16.37 -7.36 32.05
CA GLU A 272 14.96 -7.46 32.42
C GLU A 272 14.05 -7.18 31.20
N LEU A 273 12.99 -7.97 31.06
CA LEU A 273 11.99 -7.72 30.05
C LEU A 273 11.21 -6.46 30.34
N THR A 274 10.90 -5.68 29.30
CA THR A 274 9.98 -4.54 29.41
C THR A 274 8.54 -5.02 29.69
N ASP A 275 7.71 -4.12 30.18
CA ASP A 275 6.31 -4.47 30.45
C ASP A 275 5.55 -4.82 29.18
N ALA A 276 5.89 -4.18 28.06
CA ALA A 276 5.36 -4.53 26.74
C ALA A 276 5.74 -5.96 26.31
N GLN A 277 6.99 -6.38 26.52
CA GLN A 277 7.43 -7.75 26.22
C GLN A 277 6.72 -8.77 27.11
N LYS A 278 6.60 -8.49 28.41
CA LYS A 278 5.85 -9.35 29.37
C LYS A 278 4.38 -9.47 28.97
N ARG A 279 3.75 -8.38 28.57
CA ARG A 279 2.36 -8.37 28.06
C ARG A 279 2.21 -9.26 26.83
N VAL A 280 3.08 -9.08 25.83
CA VAL A 280 3.06 -9.88 24.59
C VAL A 280 3.25 -11.37 24.87
N LEU A 281 4.20 -11.75 25.74
CA LEU A 281 4.39 -13.13 26.14
C LEU A 281 3.17 -13.73 26.85
N LYS A 282 2.48 -12.95 27.70
CA LYS A 282 1.23 -13.36 28.34
C LYS A 282 0.11 -13.61 27.33
N GLU A 283 -0.01 -12.75 26.32
CA GLU A 283 -0.98 -12.93 25.24
C GLU A 283 -0.67 -14.21 24.43
N ILE A 284 0.59 -14.43 24.06
CA ILE A 284 1.04 -15.63 23.35
C ILE A 284 0.77 -16.89 24.19
N ARG A 285 1.12 -16.88 25.47
CA ARG A 285 0.84 -18.00 26.39
C ARG A 285 -0.63 -18.36 26.43
N THR A 286 -1.50 -17.35 26.50
CA THR A 286 -2.95 -17.57 26.51
C THR A 286 -3.42 -18.24 25.22
N ASP A 287 -2.89 -17.81 24.08
CA ASP A 287 -3.25 -18.37 22.78
C ASP A 287 -2.77 -19.84 22.66
N VAL A 288 -1.50 -20.13 22.95
CA VAL A 288 -0.94 -21.48 22.78
C VAL A 288 -1.52 -22.50 23.76
N ALA A 289 -2.00 -22.05 24.92
CA ALA A 289 -2.67 -22.91 25.89
C ALA A 289 -4.13 -23.22 25.52
N SER A 290 -4.74 -22.47 24.59
CA SER A 290 -6.17 -22.55 24.27
C SER A 290 -6.61 -23.82 23.52
N GLY A 291 -5.69 -24.65 23.04
CA GLY A 291 -5.97 -25.79 22.13
C GLY A 291 -6.38 -25.39 20.72
N LYS A 292 -6.40 -24.10 20.41
CA LYS A 292 -6.62 -23.56 19.07
C LYS A 292 -5.30 -23.08 18.46
N GLN A 293 -5.20 -23.13 17.16
CA GLN A 293 -4.01 -22.62 16.47
C GLN A 293 -3.82 -21.13 16.76
N MET A 294 -2.72 -20.77 17.43
CA MET A 294 -2.26 -19.38 17.48
C MET A 294 -1.79 -18.95 16.09
N ASN A 295 -2.21 -17.77 15.67
CA ASN A 295 -1.71 -17.11 14.47
C ASN A 295 -1.58 -15.62 14.79
N ARG A 296 -0.38 -15.21 15.24
CA ARG A 296 -0.17 -13.90 15.86
C ARG A 296 0.96 -13.13 15.18
N LEU A 297 0.74 -11.85 14.96
CA LEU A 297 1.74 -10.88 14.53
C LEU A 297 2.28 -10.11 15.74
N VAL A 298 3.57 -10.21 15.98
CA VAL A 298 4.30 -9.38 16.94
C VAL A 298 5.00 -8.27 16.18
N GLN A 299 4.54 -7.06 16.44
CA GLN A 299 5.09 -5.84 15.86
C GLN A 299 5.90 -5.10 16.91
N GLY A 300 7.07 -4.60 16.52
CA GLY A 300 7.92 -3.78 17.38
C GLY A 300 9.09 -3.22 16.59
N ASP A 301 9.61 -2.10 17.00
CA ASP A 301 10.73 -1.44 16.33
C ASP A 301 11.98 -2.34 16.27
N VAL A 302 12.95 -2.01 15.41
CA VAL A 302 14.25 -2.72 15.37
C VAL A 302 14.89 -2.64 16.76
N GLY A 303 15.30 -3.79 17.32
CA GLY A 303 15.89 -3.89 18.66
C GLY A 303 14.89 -3.77 19.82
N SER A 304 13.58 -3.88 19.60
CA SER A 304 12.57 -3.98 20.67
C SER A 304 12.58 -5.35 21.40
N GLY A 305 13.49 -6.26 21.03
CA GLY A 305 13.63 -7.58 21.64
C GLY A 305 12.69 -8.65 21.10
N LYS A 306 12.17 -8.51 19.88
CA LYS A 306 11.32 -9.55 19.23
C LYS A 306 11.99 -10.93 19.20
N THR A 307 13.28 -10.99 18.95
CA THR A 307 14.04 -12.25 18.90
C THR A 307 14.04 -12.98 20.24
N ILE A 308 14.12 -12.26 21.35
CA ILE A 308 14.03 -12.83 22.70
C ILE A 308 12.62 -13.36 22.98
N VAL A 309 11.59 -12.61 22.58
CA VAL A 309 10.19 -13.09 22.66
C VAL A 309 10.03 -14.39 21.85
N ALA A 310 10.61 -14.44 20.64
CA ALA A 310 10.62 -15.63 19.80
C ALA A 310 11.29 -16.82 20.48
N LEU A 311 12.49 -16.63 21.06
CA LEU A 311 13.18 -17.66 21.81
C LEU A 311 12.31 -18.20 22.95
N MET A 312 11.73 -17.32 23.76
CA MET A 312 10.87 -17.74 24.88
C MET A 312 9.65 -18.55 24.41
N VAL A 313 9.09 -18.26 23.23
CA VAL A 313 8.01 -19.06 22.63
C VAL A 313 8.52 -20.42 22.16
N MET A 314 9.74 -20.50 21.61
CA MET A 314 10.37 -21.77 21.25
C MET A 314 10.67 -22.63 22.50
N LEU A 315 11.05 -22.01 23.61
CA LEU A 315 11.23 -22.71 24.89
C LEU A 315 9.90 -23.25 25.45
N MET A 316 8.81 -22.50 25.34
CA MET A 316 7.47 -23.02 25.67
C MET A 316 7.14 -24.26 24.84
N ALA A 317 7.47 -24.29 23.54
CA ALA A 317 7.24 -25.46 22.70
C ALA A 317 8.11 -26.65 23.16
N LYS A 318 9.40 -26.43 23.44
CA LYS A 318 10.33 -27.47 23.94
C LYS A 318 9.83 -28.08 25.24
N ASP A 319 9.38 -27.25 26.21
CA ASP A 319 8.85 -27.69 27.50
C ASP A 319 7.56 -28.54 27.38
N ASN A 320 6.89 -28.47 26.22
CA ASN A 320 5.73 -29.32 25.90
C ASN A 320 6.05 -30.46 24.90
N GLY A 321 7.33 -30.75 24.64
CA GLY A 321 7.77 -31.85 23.79
C GLY A 321 7.65 -31.59 22.29
N PHE A 322 7.66 -30.33 21.86
CA PHE A 322 7.54 -29.92 20.47
C PHE A 322 8.81 -29.30 19.93
N GLN A 323 9.05 -29.52 18.64
CA GLN A 323 10.07 -28.83 17.86
C GLN A 323 9.59 -27.43 17.43
N SER A 324 10.56 -26.57 17.14
CA SER A 324 10.32 -25.21 16.68
C SER A 324 11.11 -24.88 15.42
N CYS A 325 10.62 -23.95 14.60
CA CYS A 325 11.41 -23.38 13.53
C CYS A 325 11.34 -21.84 13.52
N LEU A 326 12.48 -21.22 13.16
CA LEU A 326 12.60 -19.77 12.96
C LEU A 326 13.02 -19.51 11.52
N MET A 327 12.14 -18.91 10.74
CA MET A 327 12.34 -18.61 9.34
C MET A 327 12.64 -17.13 9.13
N ALA A 328 13.76 -16.83 8.48
CA ALA A 328 14.17 -15.50 8.09
C ALA A 328 14.15 -15.33 6.55
N PRO A 329 13.96 -14.11 6.02
CA PRO A 329 13.85 -13.88 4.58
C PRO A 329 15.15 -14.05 3.81
N THR A 330 16.31 -13.90 4.46
CA THR A 330 17.64 -14.00 3.84
C THR A 330 18.57 -14.90 4.65
N GLU A 331 19.61 -15.45 4.00
CA GLU A 331 20.64 -16.27 4.68
C GLU A 331 21.40 -15.46 5.73
N ILE A 332 21.68 -14.20 5.45
CA ILE A 332 22.37 -13.29 6.39
C ILE A 332 21.56 -13.18 7.69
N LEU A 333 20.26 -12.92 7.59
CA LEU A 333 19.38 -12.81 8.76
C LEU A 333 19.22 -14.15 9.50
N ALA A 334 19.09 -15.25 8.75
CA ALA A 334 19.03 -16.58 9.36
C ALA A 334 20.31 -16.90 10.16
N THR A 335 21.47 -16.61 9.57
CA THR A 335 22.77 -16.81 10.24
C THR A 335 22.90 -15.89 11.46
N GLN A 336 22.47 -14.66 11.36
CA GLN A 336 22.50 -13.69 12.47
C GLN A 336 21.59 -14.13 13.63
N HIS A 337 20.37 -14.58 13.33
CA HIS A 337 19.48 -15.17 14.35
C HIS A 337 20.11 -16.39 15.00
N PHE A 338 20.68 -17.29 14.20
CA PHE A 338 21.35 -18.48 14.71
C PHE A 338 22.46 -18.10 15.67
N GLN A 339 23.41 -17.25 15.26
CA GLN A 339 24.55 -16.82 16.08
C GLN A 339 24.11 -16.08 17.36
N SER A 340 23.09 -15.24 17.28
CA SER A 340 22.59 -14.49 18.43
C SER A 340 21.89 -15.35 19.48
N LEU A 341 21.37 -16.52 19.10
CA LEU A 341 20.64 -17.43 19.98
C LEU A 341 21.51 -18.61 20.45
N GLU A 342 22.61 -18.93 19.74
CA GLU A 342 23.40 -20.14 19.92
C GLU A 342 23.93 -20.31 21.35
N GLU A 343 24.52 -19.27 21.94
CA GLU A 343 25.04 -19.33 23.30
C GLU A 343 23.94 -19.58 24.34
N MET A 344 22.81 -18.90 24.21
CA MET A 344 21.67 -19.02 25.12
C MET A 344 21.01 -20.40 25.02
N VAL A 345 20.88 -20.93 23.81
CA VAL A 345 20.25 -22.23 23.52
C VAL A 345 21.17 -23.37 23.99
N ASN A 346 22.48 -23.27 23.75
CA ASN A 346 23.46 -24.24 24.21
C ASN A 346 23.52 -24.31 25.75
N ALA A 347 23.45 -23.18 26.45
CA ALA A 347 23.41 -23.13 27.91
C ALA A 347 22.20 -23.86 28.51
N LEU A 348 21.13 -24.01 27.73
CA LEU A 348 19.92 -24.76 28.10
C LEU A 348 19.99 -26.27 27.70
N GLY A 349 21.07 -26.72 27.07
CA GLY A 349 21.18 -28.06 26.55
C GLY A 349 20.22 -28.42 25.40
N ILE A 350 19.80 -27.41 24.64
CA ILE A 350 18.85 -27.51 23.51
C ILE A 350 19.62 -27.60 22.19
N ASN A 351 19.24 -28.52 21.32
CA ASN A 351 19.87 -28.70 20.02
C ASN A 351 19.29 -27.77 18.97
N MET A 352 20.14 -26.89 18.40
CA MET A 352 19.76 -25.94 17.35
C MET A 352 20.64 -26.12 16.10
N ALA A 353 20.05 -25.99 14.90
CA ALA A 353 20.78 -26.05 13.64
C ALA A 353 20.36 -24.94 12.68
N LEU A 354 21.27 -24.60 11.74
CA LEU A 354 21.05 -23.65 10.66
C LEU A 354 20.90 -24.37 9.32
N LEU A 355 19.80 -24.13 8.60
CA LEU A 355 19.52 -24.67 7.27
C LEU A 355 19.23 -23.55 6.28
N THR A 356 20.16 -23.33 5.34
CA THR A 356 20.04 -22.32 4.28
C THR A 356 20.23 -22.94 2.89
N GLY A 357 20.11 -22.16 1.83
CA GLY A 357 20.40 -22.62 0.47
C GLY A 357 21.85 -23.05 0.28
N SER A 358 22.80 -22.40 0.97
CA SER A 358 24.25 -22.68 0.91
C SER A 358 24.70 -23.85 1.78
N THR A 359 23.83 -24.44 2.61
CA THR A 359 24.16 -25.58 3.48
C THR A 359 24.60 -26.80 2.63
N LYS A 360 25.83 -27.31 2.88
CA LYS A 360 26.41 -28.47 2.18
C LYS A 360 25.54 -29.71 2.30
N THR A 361 25.48 -30.52 1.25
CA THR A 361 24.58 -31.69 1.15
C THR A 361 24.76 -32.69 2.31
N ALA A 362 25.99 -32.98 2.75
CA ALA A 362 26.22 -33.85 3.87
C ALA A 362 25.60 -33.33 5.17
N ARG A 363 25.85 -32.03 5.49
CA ARG A 363 25.30 -31.39 6.69
C ARG A 363 23.77 -31.28 6.62
N ARG A 364 23.23 -31.03 5.44
CA ARG A 364 21.78 -31.00 5.20
C ARG A 364 21.14 -32.35 5.53
N ARG A 365 21.78 -33.45 5.16
CA ARG A 365 21.29 -34.80 5.46
C ARG A 365 21.30 -35.07 6.97
N GLU A 366 22.38 -34.76 7.69
CA GLU A 366 22.45 -34.88 9.15
C GLU A 366 21.34 -34.08 9.84
N ILE A 367 21.10 -32.84 9.41
CA ILE A 367 20.04 -31.99 9.95
C ILE A 367 18.66 -32.63 9.72
N HIS A 368 18.40 -33.18 8.52
CA HIS A 368 17.13 -33.83 8.22
C HIS A 368 16.91 -35.07 9.07
N GLU A 369 17.95 -35.93 9.26
CA GLU A 369 17.90 -37.11 10.08
C GLU A 369 17.65 -36.75 11.56
N ALA A 370 18.36 -35.76 12.11
CA ALA A 370 18.17 -35.29 13.48
C ALA A 370 16.81 -34.62 13.71
N LEU A 371 16.25 -33.98 12.68
CA LEU A 371 14.93 -33.37 12.74
C LEU A 371 13.80 -34.41 12.73
N GLU A 372 13.95 -35.45 11.90
CA GLU A 372 12.97 -36.53 11.76
C GLU A 372 13.02 -37.49 12.97
N SER A 373 14.20 -37.72 13.59
CA SER A 373 14.34 -38.46 14.84
C SER A 373 13.82 -37.73 16.08
N GLY A 374 13.74 -36.39 16.03
CA GLY A 374 13.35 -35.54 17.16
C GLY A 374 14.53 -35.13 18.06
N GLU A 375 15.77 -35.44 17.69
CA GLU A 375 16.98 -34.98 18.39
C GLU A 375 17.23 -33.47 18.23
N LEU A 376 16.82 -32.91 17.08
CA LEU A 376 16.94 -31.48 16.82
C LEU A 376 15.66 -30.74 17.29
N ASP A 377 15.83 -29.80 18.19
CA ASP A 377 14.74 -29.07 18.84
C ASP A 377 14.33 -27.78 18.07
N ILE A 378 15.33 -27.03 17.61
CA ILE A 378 15.16 -25.76 16.95
C ILE A 378 15.86 -25.75 15.59
N LEU A 379 15.11 -25.44 14.52
CA LEU A 379 15.67 -25.28 13.20
C LEU A 379 15.54 -23.83 12.75
N VAL A 380 16.68 -23.15 12.54
CA VAL A 380 16.75 -21.77 12.00
C VAL A 380 17.08 -21.83 10.52
N GLY A 381 16.50 -20.99 9.69
CA GLY A 381 16.87 -20.95 8.26
C GLY A 381 16.01 -20.03 7.42
N THR A 382 16.08 -20.26 6.11
CA THR A 382 15.32 -19.50 5.11
C THR A 382 14.09 -20.28 4.61
N HIS A 383 13.60 -19.97 3.43
CA HIS A 383 12.54 -20.73 2.77
C HIS A 383 12.84 -22.24 2.59
N ALA A 384 14.09 -22.65 2.76
CA ALA A 384 14.47 -24.07 2.77
C ALA A 384 13.71 -24.88 3.84
N LEU A 385 13.27 -24.24 4.94
CA LEU A 385 12.54 -24.90 6.03
C LEU A 385 11.15 -25.41 5.62
N ILE A 386 10.56 -24.85 4.58
CA ILE A 386 9.22 -25.23 4.09
C ILE A 386 9.26 -26.21 2.91
N GLU A 387 10.43 -26.59 2.43
CA GLU A 387 10.58 -27.62 1.38
C GLU A 387 9.96 -28.94 1.83
N ASP A 388 9.37 -29.68 0.89
CA ASP A 388 8.68 -30.95 1.19
C ASP A 388 9.63 -32.02 1.76
N LYS A 389 10.92 -31.92 1.43
CA LYS A 389 11.98 -32.82 1.94
C LYS A 389 12.29 -32.63 3.43
N VAL A 390 11.96 -31.46 4.00
CA VAL A 390 12.18 -31.18 5.42
C VAL A 390 10.99 -31.71 6.21
N LYS A 391 11.20 -32.77 6.94
CA LYS A 391 10.19 -33.42 7.78
C LYS A 391 10.52 -33.20 9.24
N TYR A 392 9.55 -32.71 9.99
CA TYR A 392 9.65 -32.58 11.44
C TYR A 392 9.01 -33.79 12.11
N ASN A 393 9.59 -34.23 13.21
CA ASN A 393 8.98 -35.27 14.04
C ASN A 393 7.69 -34.73 14.70
N ASN A 394 7.78 -33.55 15.33
CA ASN A 394 6.65 -32.97 16.04
C ASN A 394 6.74 -31.42 16.09
N LEU A 395 6.50 -30.75 14.96
CA LEU A 395 6.54 -29.27 14.88
C LEU A 395 5.36 -28.65 15.65
N GLY A 396 5.64 -27.91 16.73
CA GLY A 396 4.63 -27.22 17.54
C GLY A 396 4.49 -25.74 17.25
N VAL A 397 5.60 -25.05 16.92
CA VAL A 397 5.59 -23.62 16.60
C VAL A 397 6.47 -23.27 15.42
N ALA A 398 5.96 -22.41 14.54
CA ALA A 398 6.71 -21.82 13.44
C ALA A 398 6.76 -20.31 13.63
N ILE A 399 7.97 -19.75 13.66
CA ILE A 399 8.23 -18.33 13.78
C ILE A 399 8.71 -17.81 12.44
N ILE A 400 8.15 -16.70 11.97
CA ILE A 400 8.44 -16.10 10.67
C ILE A 400 8.84 -14.64 10.91
N ASP A 401 10.08 -14.31 10.58
CA ASP A 401 10.57 -12.94 10.65
C ASP A 401 10.38 -12.21 9.33
N GLU A 402 10.02 -10.92 9.39
CA GLU A 402 9.78 -10.01 8.26
C GLU A 402 8.82 -10.58 7.20
N GLN A 403 7.59 -10.82 7.61
CA GLN A 403 6.55 -11.49 6.81
C GLN A 403 6.27 -10.86 5.44
N HIS A 404 6.50 -9.56 5.24
CA HIS A 404 6.17 -8.88 3.98
C HIS A 404 6.85 -9.52 2.74
N ARG A 405 7.88 -10.34 2.96
CA ARG A 405 8.60 -11.12 1.93
C ARG A 405 8.05 -12.54 1.74
N PHE A 406 7.07 -12.98 2.55
CA PHE A 406 6.50 -14.33 2.50
C PHE A 406 5.02 -14.30 2.10
N GLY A 407 4.68 -14.99 1.01
CA GLY A 407 3.30 -15.10 0.53
C GLY A 407 2.41 -15.99 1.41
N VAL A 408 1.08 -15.81 1.31
CA VAL A 408 0.07 -16.65 2.00
C VAL A 408 0.24 -18.14 1.68
N SER A 409 0.65 -18.47 0.45
CA SER A 409 0.90 -19.84 0.00
C SER A 409 2.05 -20.53 0.75
N GLN A 410 3.07 -19.80 1.17
CA GLN A 410 4.20 -20.35 1.91
C GLN A 410 3.80 -20.67 3.35
N ARG A 411 2.98 -19.86 3.99
CA ARG A 411 2.41 -20.15 5.32
C ARG A 411 1.54 -21.41 5.30
N SER A 412 0.76 -21.61 4.25
CA SER A 412 -0.10 -22.79 4.13
C SER A 412 0.69 -24.11 4.04
N LYS A 413 1.93 -24.08 3.53
CA LYS A 413 2.82 -25.26 3.54
C LYS A 413 3.27 -25.62 4.94
N MET A 414 3.53 -24.64 5.83
CA MET A 414 3.88 -24.89 7.23
C MET A 414 2.77 -25.61 7.99
N TRP A 415 1.48 -25.32 7.69
CA TRP A 415 0.37 -25.99 8.35
C TRP A 415 0.30 -27.50 8.09
N LYS A 416 0.90 -27.96 7.00
CA LYS A 416 0.94 -29.39 6.61
C LYS A 416 2.13 -30.16 7.17
N LYS A 417 3.00 -29.49 7.95
CA LYS A 417 4.24 -30.11 8.48
C LYS A 417 4.03 -30.96 9.73
N ASN A 418 2.82 -31.02 10.28
CA ASN A 418 2.45 -31.89 11.38
C ASN A 418 0.99 -32.34 11.22
N ASN A 419 0.55 -33.33 12.00
CA ASN A 419 -0.83 -33.87 12.02
C ASN A 419 -1.86 -32.82 12.42
N LYS A 420 -1.52 -31.94 13.37
CA LYS A 420 -2.25 -30.72 13.66
C LYS A 420 -1.41 -29.51 13.24
N PRO A 421 -2.02 -28.43 12.75
CA PRO A 421 -1.28 -27.25 12.34
C PRO A 421 -0.49 -26.65 13.52
N PRO A 422 0.81 -26.34 13.34
CA PRO A 422 1.62 -25.70 14.37
C PRO A 422 1.10 -24.29 14.67
N HIS A 423 1.41 -23.77 15.85
CA HIS A 423 1.24 -22.36 16.16
C HIS A 423 2.14 -21.52 15.25
N VAL A 424 1.65 -20.35 14.83
CA VAL A 424 2.40 -19.44 13.95
C VAL A 424 2.58 -18.10 14.64
N LEU A 425 3.83 -17.70 14.82
CA LEU A 425 4.22 -16.38 15.28
C LEU A 425 4.91 -15.65 14.15
N VAL A 426 4.37 -14.51 13.77
CA VAL A 426 4.96 -13.65 12.75
C VAL A 426 5.56 -12.44 13.43
N MET A 427 6.75 -12.01 13.01
CA MET A 427 7.41 -10.83 13.53
C MET A 427 7.61 -9.81 12.41
N THR A 428 7.54 -8.52 12.75
CA THR A 428 7.92 -7.44 11.84
C THR A 428 8.48 -6.24 12.60
N ALA A 429 9.48 -5.59 12.00
CA ALA A 429 10.03 -4.34 12.49
C ALA A 429 9.30 -3.12 11.91
N THR A 430 8.53 -3.28 10.84
CA THR A 430 7.79 -2.16 10.26
C THR A 430 6.56 -1.82 11.10
N PRO A 431 6.42 -0.55 11.57
CA PRO A 431 5.24 -0.14 12.29
C PRO A 431 4.05 -0.01 11.33
N ILE A 432 3.20 -1.04 11.30
CA ILE A 432 1.96 -1.02 10.52
C ILE A 432 0.84 -0.55 11.45
N PRO A 433 0.10 0.52 11.13
CA PRO A 433 -1.04 0.94 11.93
C PRO A 433 -1.98 -0.25 12.18
N ARG A 434 -2.43 -0.43 13.43
CA ARG A 434 -3.24 -1.58 13.83
C ARG A 434 -4.44 -1.82 12.91
N THR A 435 -5.11 -0.76 12.50
CA THR A 435 -6.24 -0.81 11.56
C THR A 435 -5.85 -1.34 10.19
N LEU A 436 -4.70 -0.92 9.65
CA LEU A 436 -4.18 -1.42 8.37
C LEU A 436 -3.70 -2.88 8.52
N ALA A 437 -3.02 -3.20 9.61
CA ALA A 437 -2.59 -4.57 9.89
C ALA A 437 -3.78 -5.53 9.99
N MET A 438 -4.89 -5.11 10.60
CA MET A 438 -6.14 -5.88 10.63
C MET A 438 -6.79 -6.05 9.25
N THR A 439 -6.53 -5.17 8.31
CA THR A 439 -7.05 -5.27 6.94
C THR A 439 -6.15 -6.15 6.06
N VAL A 440 -4.84 -5.93 6.12
CA VAL A 440 -3.85 -6.65 5.29
C VAL A 440 -3.61 -8.07 5.82
N TYR A 441 -3.61 -8.22 7.15
CA TYR A 441 -3.33 -9.48 7.86
C TYR A 441 -4.52 -9.91 8.74
N GLY A 442 -5.74 -9.68 8.28
CA GLY A 442 -6.98 -9.87 9.05
C GLY A 442 -7.18 -11.25 9.67
N ASP A 443 -6.33 -12.20 9.28
CA ASP A 443 -6.27 -13.54 9.87
C ASP A 443 -5.33 -13.65 11.09
N LEU A 444 -4.53 -12.62 11.40
CA LEU A 444 -3.60 -12.60 12.53
C LEU A 444 -4.20 -11.87 13.74
N ASP A 445 -3.89 -12.33 14.93
CA ASP A 445 -4.00 -11.55 16.17
C ASP A 445 -2.75 -10.67 16.28
N ILE A 446 -2.90 -9.43 16.76
CA ILE A 446 -1.81 -8.43 16.74
C ILE A 446 -1.38 -8.10 18.17
N SER A 447 -0.08 -8.21 18.42
CA SER A 447 0.61 -7.71 19.62
C SER A 447 1.64 -6.67 19.25
N VAL A 448 1.76 -5.61 20.03
CA VAL A 448 2.71 -4.53 19.79
C VAL A 448 3.67 -4.41 20.96
N ILE A 449 4.98 -4.44 20.67
CA ILE A 449 6.02 -4.07 21.63
C ILE A 449 6.29 -2.57 21.40
N ASP A 450 5.64 -1.75 22.20
CA ASP A 450 5.64 -0.28 22.12
C ASP A 450 6.65 0.38 23.08
N GLU A 451 7.51 -0.44 23.67
CA GLU A 451 8.61 0.01 24.55
C GLU A 451 9.96 -0.43 23.98
N LEU A 452 10.95 0.42 24.15
CA LEU A 452 12.34 0.10 23.84
C LEU A 452 13.07 -0.41 25.09
N PRO A 453 13.98 -1.40 24.95
CA PRO A 453 14.78 -1.87 26.06
C PRO A 453 15.61 -0.73 26.70
N PRO A 454 15.90 -0.81 28.00
CA PRO A 454 16.74 0.17 28.69
C PRO A 454 18.08 0.41 27.98
N GLY A 455 18.55 1.66 27.97
CA GLY A 455 19.83 2.04 27.37
C GLY A 455 19.79 2.42 25.89
N ARG A 456 18.67 2.23 25.19
CA ARG A 456 18.56 2.63 23.79
C ARG A 456 18.27 4.13 23.64
N LYS A 457 19.07 4.80 22.81
CA LYS A 457 18.92 6.24 22.54
C LYS A 457 17.77 6.47 21.54
N PRO A 458 17.01 7.57 21.68
CA PRO A 458 15.99 7.94 20.71
C PRO A 458 16.62 8.28 19.36
N ILE A 459 15.92 7.91 18.29
CA ILE A 459 16.34 8.20 16.91
C ILE A 459 15.76 9.56 16.51
N THR A 460 16.61 10.44 15.95
CA THR A 460 16.19 11.72 15.39
C THR A 460 16.06 11.59 13.88
N THR A 461 14.84 11.76 13.36
CA THR A 461 14.56 11.76 11.92
C THR A 461 14.47 13.19 11.41
N LEU A 462 15.24 13.53 10.37
CA LEU A 462 15.26 14.85 9.76
C LEU A 462 14.95 14.73 8.26
N HIS A 463 14.02 15.55 7.77
CA HIS A 463 13.79 15.73 6.34
C HIS A 463 14.59 16.94 5.84
N LYS A 464 15.40 16.72 4.80
CA LYS A 464 16.22 17.78 4.17
C LYS A 464 16.00 17.76 2.66
N MET A 465 15.92 18.94 2.05
CA MET A 465 15.87 19.11 0.60
C MET A 465 17.27 18.98 -0.02
N ASP A 466 17.35 18.65 -1.31
CA ASP A 466 18.63 18.44 -2.03
C ASP A 466 19.60 19.63 -1.94
N LYS A 467 19.11 20.86 -1.85
CA LYS A 467 19.92 22.05 -1.58
C LYS A 467 20.80 21.99 -0.31
N HIS A 468 20.49 21.08 0.61
CA HIS A 468 21.24 20.87 1.86
C HIS A 468 22.25 19.71 1.77
N ARG A 469 22.46 19.11 0.59
CA ARG A 469 23.31 17.93 0.40
C ARG A 469 24.76 18.16 0.87
N LEU A 470 25.35 19.30 0.57
CA LEU A 470 26.73 19.62 1.01
C LEU A 470 26.84 19.74 2.54
N SER A 471 25.85 20.37 3.19
CA SER A 471 25.84 20.46 4.66
C SER A 471 25.67 19.08 5.31
N LEU A 472 24.93 18.19 4.68
CA LEU A 472 24.80 16.81 5.12
C LEU A 472 26.14 16.07 5.00
N PHE A 473 26.85 16.17 3.88
CA PHE A 473 28.14 15.52 3.72
C PHE A 473 29.17 16.02 4.76
N HIS A 474 29.13 17.29 5.11
CA HIS A 474 29.97 17.83 6.18
C HIS A 474 29.61 17.23 7.55
N PHE A 475 28.32 17.08 7.84
CA PHE A 475 27.83 16.40 9.03
C PHE A 475 28.30 14.93 9.08
N LEU A 476 28.13 14.18 7.97
CA LEU A 476 28.54 12.78 7.87
C LEU A 476 30.06 12.60 8.11
N LYS A 477 30.90 13.51 7.59
CA LYS A 477 32.37 13.49 7.87
C LYS A 477 32.66 13.56 9.35
N LYS A 478 32.03 14.49 10.07
CA LYS A 478 32.18 14.61 11.53
C LYS A 478 31.73 13.35 12.27
N GLU A 479 30.64 12.74 11.84
CA GLU A 479 30.15 11.51 12.45
C GLU A 479 31.11 10.33 12.22
N ILE A 480 31.73 10.25 11.04
CA ILE A 480 32.74 9.22 10.72
C ILE A 480 34.01 9.45 11.55
N GLU A 481 34.46 10.70 11.73
CA GLU A 481 35.61 11.07 12.57
C GLU A 481 35.36 10.66 14.05
N LEU A 482 34.12 10.61 14.50
CA LEU A 482 33.71 10.09 15.81
C LEU A 482 33.63 8.56 15.88
N GLY A 483 34.08 7.85 14.83
CA GLY A 483 34.07 6.39 14.76
C GLY A 483 32.70 5.77 14.38
N ARG A 484 31.76 6.57 13.85
CA ARG A 484 30.43 6.11 13.45
C ARG A 484 30.43 5.71 11.98
N GLN A 485 29.57 4.75 11.63
CA GLN A 485 29.38 4.31 10.26
C GLN A 485 28.11 4.91 9.66
N VAL A 486 28.08 5.04 8.33
CA VAL A 486 27.01 5.68 7.58
C VAL A 486 26.40 4.68 6.60
N TYR A 487 25.08 4.62 6.57
CA TYR A 487 24.31 3.80 5.63
C TYR A 487 23.53 4.72 4.69
N ILE A 488 23.76 4.62 3.38
CA ILE A 488 23.08 5.42 2.36
C ILE A 488 22.26 4.49 1.49
N VAL A 489 20.94 4.69 1.48
CA VAL A 489 20.00 3.85 0.71
C VAL A 489 19.43 4.66 -0.43
N TYR A 490 19.62 4.18 -1.66
CA TYR A 490 18.95 4.70 -2.85
C TYR A 490 17.69 3.88 -3.11
N PRO A 491 16.49 4.50 -3.07
CA PRO A 491 15.24 3.80 -3.35
C PRO A 491 15.20 3.40 -4.83
N LEU A 492 14.60 2.23 -5.11
CA LEU A 492 14.20 1.84 -6.47
C LEU A 492 12.96 2.66 -6.84
N ILE A 493 13.04 3.52 -7.85
CA ILE A 493 11.98 4.47 -8.20
C ILE A 493 11.05 3.94 -9.28
N GLU A 494 11.52 2.99 -10.13
CA GLU A 494 10.73 2.40 -11.23
C GLU A 494 11.00 0.90 -11.43
N GLU A 495 10.08 0.22 -12.11
CA GLU A 495 10.17 -1.21 -12.48
C GLU A 495 11.31 -1.53 -13.50
N SER A 496 12.24 -0.61 -13.76
CA SER A 496 13.34 -0.75 -14.71
C SER A 496 14.67 -0.96 -13.99
N ASP A 497 15.05 -2.21 -13.80
CA ASP A 497 16.33 -2.66 -13.23
C ASP A 497 17.58 -1.98 -13.83
N THR A 498 17.47 -1.41 -15.03
CA THR A 498 18.60 -0.77 -15.73
C THR A 498 18.79 0.69 -15.34
N LEU A 499 17.70 1.44 -15.15
CA LEU A 499 17.72 2.84 -14.71
C LEU A 499 18.15 2.93 -13.24
N ASP A 500 17.56 2.10 -12.39
CA ASP A 500 17.87 2.05 -10.96
C ASP A 500 19.35 1.74 -10.68
N TYR A 501 19.95 0.85 -11.47
CA TYR A 501 21.38 0.55 -11.36
C TYR A 501 22.25 1.75 -11.76
N LYS A 502 21.87 2.49 -12.79
CA LYS A 502 22.58 3.69 -13.22
C LYS A 502 22.53 4.78 -12.15
N ASP A 503 21.36 5.04 -11.60
CA ASP A 503 21.17 6.04 -10.55
C ASP A 503 21.94 5.71 -9.27
N LEU A 504 22.00 4.42 -8.90
CA LEU A 504 22.84 3.95 -7.81
C LEU A 504 24.34 4.20 -8.09
N MET A 505 24.81 3.88 -9.30
CA MET A 505 26.23 4.05 -9.65
C MET A 505 26.62 5.52 -9.72
N ASP A 506 25.78 6.37 -10.30
CA ASP A 506 25.98 7.83 -10.32
C ASP A 506 26.01 8.40 -8.89
N GLY A 507 25.12 7.92 -8.02
CA GLY A 507 25.10 8.23 -6.59
C GLY A 507 26.37 7.76 -5.87
N TYR A 508 26.81 6.52 -6.09
CA TYR A 508 28.03 5.96 -5.52
C TYR A 508 29.28 6.75 -5.94
N GLU A 509 29.40 7.08 -7.23
CA GLU A 509 30.52 7.92 -7.71
C GLU A 509 30.51 9.31 -7.09
N SER A 510 29.34 9.92 -6.92
CA SER A 510 29.20 11.19 -6.23
C SER A 510 29.66 11.10 -4.77
N ILE A 511 29.32 10.03 -4.05
CA ILE A 511 29.78 9.78 -2.68
C ILE A 511 31.29 9.61 -2.66
N CYS A 512 31.89 8.78 -3.53
CA CYS A 512 33.33 8.56 -3.60
C CYS A 512 34.12 9.85 -3.88
N ARG A 513 33.56 10.78 -4.68
CA ARG A 513 34.19 12.11 -4.90
C ARG A 513 34.22 12.97 -3.64
N HIS A 514 33.21 12.92 -2.79
CA HIS A 514 33.13 13.70 -1.57
C HIS A 514 33.83 13.03 -0.38
N PHE A 515 33.99 11.71 -0.43
CA PHE A 515 34.65 10.88 0.57
C PHE A 515 35.83 10.10 -0.07
N PRO A 516 36.94 10.79 -0.42
CA PRO A 516 38.04 10.20 -1.18
C PRO A 516 38.87 9.21 -0.34
N ARG A 517 39.37 8.16 -1.01
CA ARG A 517 40.39 7.26 -0.45
C ARG A 517 41.76 8.00 -0.32
N PRO A 518 42.61 7.63 0.62
CA PRO A 518 42.50 6.52 1.59
C PRO A 518 41.70 6.87 2.86
N GLN A 519 41.38 8.16 3.07
CA GLN A 519 40.76 8.66 4.32
C GLN A 519 39.39 8.01 4.58
N PHE A 520 38.60 7.79 3.53
CA PHE A 520 37.29 7.16 3.65
C PHE A 520 37.24 5.91 2.80
N GLN A 521 36.59 4.87 3.33
CA GLN A 521 36.32 3.63 2.61
C GLN A 521 34.81 3.49 2.41
N VAL A 522 34.41 3.24 1.16
CA VAL A 522 32.99 3.13 0.77
C VAL A 522 32.73 1.75 0.21
N SER A 523 31.77 1.03 0.77
CA SER A 523 31.22 -0.23 0.24
C SER A 523 29.99 0.05 -0.61
N ILE A 524 29.70 -0.83 -1.56
CA ILE A 524 28.46 -0.81 -2.35
C ILE A 524 27.81 -2.18 -2.35
N VAL A 525 26.48 -2.22 -2.15
CA VAL A 525 25.69 -3.46 -2.22
C VAL A 525 24.39 -3.26 -2.95
N HIS A 526 24.13 -4.10 -3.96
CA HIS A 526 22.91 -4.01 -4.78
C HIS A 526 22.43 -5.39 -5.28
N GLY A 527 21.20 -5.44 -5.82
CA GLY A 527 20.52 -6.68 -6.22
C GLY A 527 21.29 -7.54 -7.23
N ARG A 528 22.06 -6.92 -8.15
CA ARG A 528 22.81 -7.62 -9.22
C ARG A 528 24.12 -8.28 -8.77
N MET A 529 24.59 -8.00 -7.56
CA MET A 529 25.81 -8.64 -7.05
C MET A 529 25.55 -10.12 -6.74
N LYS A 530 26.58 -10.95 -6.91
CA LYS A 530 26.56 -12.35 -6.46
C LYS A 530 26.48 -12.39 -4.94
N SER A 531 25.87 -13.44 -4.39
CA SER A 531 25.69 -13.59 -2.93
C SER A 531 26.99 -13.48 -2.15
N ASN A 532 28.06 -14.10 -2.65
CA ASN A 532 29.40 -14.06 -2.00
C ASN A 532 29.97 -12.64 -1.94
N ASP A 533 29.81 -11.85 -3.04
CA ASP A 533 30.31 -10.48 -3.09
C ASP A 533 29.53 -9.57 -2.15
N LYS A 534 28.20 -9.77 -2.06
CA LYS A 534 27.35 -9.06 -1.09
C LYS A 534 27.78 -9.35 0.35
N GLU A 535 28.01 -10.62 0.66
CA GLU A 535 28.43 -11.05 1.99
C GLU A 535 29.80 -10.51 2.36
N ALA A 536 30.74 -10.50 1.40
CA ALA A 536 32.08 -9.91 1.60
C ALA A 536 32.00 -8.42 1.91
N GLU A 537 31.25 -7.62 1.12
CA GLU A 537 31.12 -6.18 1.36
C GLU A 537 30.37 -5.88 2.67
N MET A 538 29.34 -6.66 3.01
CA MET A 538 28.64 -6.58 4.29
C MET A 538 29.57 -6.88 5.48
N THR A 539 30.39 -7.93 5.36
CA THR A 539 31.34 -8.33 6.41
C THR A 539 32.38 -7.23 6.64
N ARG A 540 32.91 -6.61 5.59
CA ARG A 540 33.82 -5.47 5.69
C ARG A 540 33.19 -4.28 6.42
N PHE A 541 31.93 -3.99 6.12
CA PHE A 541 31.20 -2.93 6.78
C PHE A 541 30.95 -3.25 8.26
N VAL A 542 30.49 -4.45 8.59
CA VAL A 542 30.25 -4.88 9.97
C VAL A 542 31.55 -4.83 10.81
N LYS A 543 32.69 -5.20 10.22
CA LYS A 543 34.02 -5.14 10.88
C LYS A 543 34.57 -3.72 11.01
N GLY A 544 33.90 -2.70 10.48
CA GLY A 544 34.37 -1.33 10.50
C GLY A 544 35.50 -1.02 9.50
N GLU A 545 35.79 -1.93 8.58
CA GLU A 545 36.80 -1.74 7.51
C GLU A 545 36.35 -0.69 6.47
N THR A 546 35.03 -0.45 6.38
CA THR A 546 34.44 0.59 5.55
C THR A 546 33.54 1.51 6.38
N HIS A 547 33.61 2.81 6.09
CA HIS A 547 32.93 3.87 6.85
C HIS A 547 31.52 4.13 6.33
N ILE A 548 31.33 3.97 5.03
CA ILE A 548 30.06 4.25 4.34
C ILE A 548 29.64 3.01 3.57
N MET A 549 28.40 2.61 3.71
CA MET A 549 27.76 1.62 2.83
C MET A 549 26.71 2.30 1.97
N VAL A 550 26.83 2.15 0.65
CA VAL A 550 25.84 2.58 -0.34
C VAL A 550 25.07 1.35 -0.82
N ALA A 551 23.75 1.38 -0.71
CA ALA A 551 22.93 0.23 -1.07
C ALA A 551 21.61 0.62 -1.76
N THR A 552 21.01 -0.32 -2.49
CA THR A 552 19.60 -0.26 -2.86
C THR A 552 18.73 -0.84 -1.74
N THR A 553 17.42 -0.76 -1.88
CA THR A 553 16.41 -1.31 -0.93
C THR A 553 16.54 -2.82 -0.64
N VAL A 554 17.46 -3.52 -1.32
CA VAL A 554 17.72 -4.97 -1.11
C VAL A 554 18.23 -5.30 0.30
N ILE A 555 18.73 -4.30 1.06
CA ILE A 555 19.22 -4.49 2.43
C ILE A 555 18.35 -3.67 3.40
N GLU A 556 17.07 -3.96 3.42
CA GLU A 556 16.11 -3.11 4.13
C GLU A 556 16.10 -3.28 5.65
N VAL A 557 16.44 -4.43 6.21
CA VAL A 557 16.26 -4.67 7.65
C VAL A 557 17.22 -5.73 8.18
N GLY A 558 17.72 -5.53 9.40
CA GLY A 558 18.25 -6.59 10.25
C GLY A 558 19.77 -6.73 10.33
N VAL A 559 20.54 -5.82 9.75
CA VAL A 559 21.99 -5.82 10.01
C VAL A 559 22.28 -5.09 11.32
N ASN A 560 22.78 -5.80 12.30
CA ASN A 560 23.09 -5.25 13.61
C ASN A 560 24.42 -4.47 13.54
N VAL A 561 24.38 -3.24 13.03
CA VAL A 561 25.51 -2.33 12.95
C VAL A 561 25.16 -1.01 13.66
N GLN A 562 26.08 -0.51 14.49
CA GLN A 562 25.94 0.82 15.10
C GLN A 562 26.24 1.90 14.07
N CYS A 563 25.28 2.24 13.21
CA CYS A 563 25.48 3.21 12.13
C CYS A 563 24.35 4.24 12.04
N PHE A 564 24.62 5.34 11.33
CA PHE A 564 23.63 6.32 10.91
C PHE A 564 23.05 5.91 9.56
N SER A 565 21.72 5.95 9.43
CA SER A 565 21.03 5.69 8.17
C SER A 565 20.64 6.99 7.49
N TYR A 566 20.92 7.09 6.21
CA TYR A 566 20.44 8.15 5.33
C TYR A 566 19.73 7.55 4.12
N GLY A 567 18.49 7.98 3.89
CA GLY A 567 17.69 7.64 2.71
C GLY A 567 17.43 8.89 1.86
N ASN A 568 17.48 8.74 0.53
CA ASN A 568 17.12 9.80 -0.41
C ASN A 568 15.62 9.86 -0.61
#